data_0b611c752bcf704ec694c6f6be875ac2
#
_entry.id   0b611c752bcf704ec694c6f6be875ac2
#
_cell.length_a   1.000
_cell.length_b   1.000
_cell.length_c   1.000
_cell.angle_alpha   90.00
_cell.angle_beta   90.00
_cell.angle_gamma   90.00
#
_symmetry.space_group_name_H-M   'P 1'
#
loop_
_entity.id
_entity.type
_entity.pdbx_description
1 polymer ?
#
loop_
_entity_poly.entity_id
_entity_poly.type
_entity_poly.pdbx_seq_one_letter_code
_entity_poly.pdbx_strand_id
1 'polypeptide(L)'
;MTILRLLRKISKRFAISFQALWVILVGFWVGIAQQAEATRILIPMDQGQKDHLKSYGVAYWAISKGIEAQWLLNYRGGSFAMAHQMGLESECRLRGISYEVIAENTYAGILAEIQDPAVNMELVKLEKAPRIAVYTPPTKQPWDDAVTMALTYAEIPYDKVYDPEVLDGKLPMYDWLHLHHEDFTGQFGRFYFAYRNAAWYQAEVAEAERTALSRGFTKVSQLKSAVAQRIREFVAGGGFLFAMCSATDSYDIALSAIGLDICESMYDGDPAGPSASSRLDYNQCLAFKDFTLTPNPLEYEFSDIDVTNTRGLLTENEDFFALFDFSAKWDVVPTMLCQNHQQVIKGFMGQTTAFNKDLIKPEVL
;
A
#
# COMPACT_ATOMS: atom_id res chain seq x y z
N MET A 1 28.93 89.23 4.67
CA MET A 1 27.64 88.56 5.06
C MET A 1 27.03 87.73 3.92
N THR A 2 27.68 87.59 2.76
CA THR A 2 27.10 87.00 1.56
C THR A 2 27.46 85.48 1.34
N ILE A 3 28.63 85.02 1.77
CA ILE A 3 29.13 83.65 1.53
C ILE A 3 28.43 82.61 2.45
N LEU A 4 28.13 82.95 3.69
CA LEU A 4 27.45 82.06 4.63
C LEU A 4 26.00 81.71 4.23
N ARG A 5 25.32 82.66 3.53
CA ARG A 5 23.95 82.39 3.02
C ARG A 5 23.92 81.48 1.82
N LEU A 6 25.01 81.51 0.99
CA LEU A 6 25.13 80.63 -0.17
C LEU A 6 25.43 79.21 0.22
N LEU A 7 26.34 79.03 1.18
CA LEU A 7 26.65 77.66 1.72
C LEU A 7 25.45 77.00 2.44
N ARG A 8 24.62 77.80 3.12
CA ARG A 8 23.39 77.26 3.75
C ARG A 8 22.32 76.91 2.71
N LYS A 9 22.23 77.56 1.55
CA LYS A 9 21.29 77.15 0.48
C LYS A 9 21.74 75.89 -0.26
N ILE A 10 23.05 75.73 -0.45
CA ILE A 10 23.63 74.54 -1.10
C ILE A 10 23.46 73.32 -0.18
N SER A 11 23.77 73.46 1.09
CA SER A 11 23.59 72.35 2.10
C SER A 11 22.13 71.91 2.23
N LYS A 12 21.17 72.86 2.20
CA LYS A 12 19.73 72.44 2.20
C LYS A 12 19.25 71.74 0.94
N ARG A 13 19.78 72.11 -0.22
CA ARG A 13 19.45 71.42 -1.49
C ARG A 13 20.07 70.06 -1.59
N PHE A 14 21.28 69.83 -1.07
CA PHE A 14 21.90 68.54 -0.98
C PHE A 14 21.21 67.61 0.04
N ALA A 15 20.77 68.17 1.18
CA ALA A 15 20.04 67.38 2.19
C ALA A 15 18.67 66.93 1.67
N ILE A 16 17.95 67.78 0.93
CA ILE A 16 16.64 67.42 0.34
C ILE A 16 16.81 66.40 -0.78
N SER A 17 17.86 66.48 -1.61
CA SER A 17 18.12 65.46 -2.65
C SER A 17 18.55 64.10 -2.04
N PHE A 18 19.29 64.12 -0.92
CA PHE A 18 19.69 62.87 -0.23
C PHE A 18 18.50 62.20 0.48
N GLN A 19 17.59 62.97 1.07
CA GLN A 19 16.34 62.44 1.64
C GLN A 19 15.39 61.88 0.55
N ALA A 20 15.28 62.57 -0.57
CA ALA A 20 14.49 62.08 -1.71
C ALA A 20 15.07 60.81 -2.29
N LEU A 21 16.40 60.66 -2.39
CA LEU A 21 17.07 59.47 -2.85
C LEU A 21 16.88 58.28 -1.88
N TRP A 22 16.90 58.54 -0.55
CA TRP A 22 16.61 57.54 0.46
C TRP A 22 15.17 57.05 0.44
N VAL A 23 14.20 57.93 0.25
CA VAL A 23 12.78 57.56 0.12
C VAL A 23 12.54 56.74 -1.14
N ILE A 24 13.22 57.09 -2.26
CA ILE A 24 13.13 56.29 -3.50
C ILE A 24 13.80 54.93 -3.33
N LEU A 25 14.98 54.84 -2.69
CA LEU A 25 15.68 53.59 -2.40
C LEU A 25 14.89 52.70 -1.43
N VAL A 26 14.33 53.24 -0.36
CA VAL A 26 13.49 52.51 0.59
C VAL A 26 12.18 52.09 -0.07
N GLY A 27 11.55 52.95 -0.88
CA GLY A 27 10.37 52.61 -1.68
C GLY A 27 10.65 51.52 -2.70
N PHE A 28 11.84 51.50 -3.32
CA PHE A 28 12.26 50.42 -4.23
C PHE A 28 12.55 49.12 -3.51
N TRP A 29 13.11 49.16 -2.30
CA TRP A 29 13.32 47.96 -1.46
C TRP A 29 12.03 47.42 -0.90
N VAL A 30 11.05 48.22 -0.54
CA VAL A 30 9.72 47.79 -0.10
C VAL A 30 8.90 47.23 -1.27
N GLY A 31 9.13 47.72 -2.51
CA GLY A 31 8.49 47.16 -3.72
C GLY A 31 9.10 45.83 -4.21
N ILE A 32 10.32 45.48 -3.75
CA ILE A 32 10.99 44.19 -4.15
C ILE A 32 10.81 43.10 -3.10
N ALA A 33 10.28 43.42 -1.92
CA ALA A 33 9.71 42.39 -1.06
C ALA A 33 8.37 41.93 -1.68
N GLN A 34 8.43 41.40 -2.91
CA GLN A 34 7.45 40.48 -3.39
C GLN A 34 7.48 39.33 -2.36
N GLN A 35 6.50 39.33 -1.47
CA GLN A 35 6.27 38.13 -0.65
C GLN A 35 6.29 36.97 -1.64
N ALA A 36 7.30 36.14 -1.54
CA ALA A 36 7.26 34.86 -2.23
C ALA A 36 5.96 34.21 -1.78
N GLU A 37 4.94 34.29 -2.64
CA GLU A 37 3.62 33.73 -2.33
C GLU A 37 3.89 32.27 -2.08
N ALA A 38 3.56 31.80 -0.88
CA ALA A 38 3.74 30.40 -0.56
C ALA A 38 3.03 29.59 -1.65
N THR A 39 3.72 28.64 -2.21
CA THR A 39 3.21 27.81 -3.31
C THR A 39 3.22 26.36 -2.89
N ARG A 40 2.35 25.56 -3.51
CA ARG A 40 2.29 24.11 -3.30
C ARG A 40 2.49 23.37 -4.61
N ILE A 41 3.02 22.18 -4.51
CA ILE A 41 2.98 21.20 -5.59
C ILE A 41 1.72 20.37 -5.39
N LEU A 42 0.84 20.39 -6.39
CA LEU A 42 -0.31 19.52 -6.51
C LEU A 42 0.02 18.45 -7.55
N ILE A 43 -0.07 17.19 -7.16
CA ILE A 43 0.07 16.03 -8.03
C ILE A 43 -1.33 15.47 -8.27
N PRO A 44 -1.96 15.76 -9.40
CA PRO A 44 -3.28 15.24 -9.72
C PRO A 44 -3.20 13.73 -9.96
N MET A 45 -4.25 13.01 -9.59
CA MET A 45 -4.36 11.57 -9.78
C MET A 45 -5.55 11.19 -10.67
N ASP A 46 -6.11 12.16 -11.36
CA ASP A 46 -7.12 11.97 -12.40
C ASP A 46 -6.50 11.41 -13.70
N GLN A 47 -7.31 11.27 -14.74
CA GLN A 47 -6.87 10.76 -16.05
C GLN A 47 -5.79 11.61 -16.74
N GLY A 48 -5.55 12.83 -16.27
CA GLY A 48 -4.46 13.69 -16.72
C GLY A 48 -3.09 13.30 -16.17
N GLN A 49 -3.04 12.40 -15.19
CA GLN A 49 -1.79 11.89 -14.65
C GLN A 49 -1.09 10.96 -15.64
N LYS A 50 0.17 11.25 -15.94
CA LYS A 50 0.98 10.43 -16.85
C LYS A 50 1.38 9.09 -16.25
N ASP A 51 1.62 9.07 -14.93
CA ASP A 51 2.08 7.87 -14.23
C ASP A 51 1.61 7.90 -12.77
N HIS A 52 0.55 7.17 -12.48
CA HIS A 52 -0.03 7.07 -11.14
C HIS A 52 0.90 6.36 -10.16
N LEU A 53 1.54 5.26 -10.57
CA LEU A 53 2.42 4.50 -9.67
C LEU A 53 3.64 5.33 -9.25
N LYS A 54 4.28 6.02 -10.18
CA LYS A 54 5.39 6.92 -9.86
C LYS A 54 4.97 8.13 -9.04
N SER A 55 3.71 8.57 -9.15
CA SER A 55 3.16 9.63 -8.30
C SER A 55 3.08 9.19 -6.83
N TYR A 56 2.66 7.95 -6.55
CA TYR A 56 2.77 7.37 -5.20
C TYR A 56 4.23 7.30 -4.74
N GLY A 57 5.14 6.93 -5.63
CA GLY A 57 6.57 6.92 -5.35
C GLY A 57 7.13 8.29 -4.96
N VAL A 58 6.67 9.38 -5.63
CA VAL A 58 7.05 10.76 -5.25
C VAL A 58 6.48 11.13 -3.88
N ALA A 59 5.22 10.79 -3.61
CA ALA A 59 4.61 11.03 -2.29
C ALA A 59 5.39 10.30 -1.19
N TYR A 60 5.72 9.03 -1.39
CA TYR A 60 6.55 8.25 -0.47
C TYR A 60 7.93 8.89 -0.26
N TRP A 61 8.60 9.28 -1.35
CA TRP A 61 9.90 9.94 -1.29
C TRP A 61 9.82 11.24 -0.48
N ALA A 62 8.80 12.07 -0.72
CA ALA A 62 8.61 13.33 0.02
C ALA A 62 8.49 13.07 1.53
N ILE A 63 7.63 12.15 1.93
CA ILE A 63 7.44 11.78 3.34
C ILE A 63 8.73 11.22 3.94
N SER A 64 9.48 10.40 3.21
CA SER A 64 10.77 9.86 3.66
C SER A 64 11.84 10.93 3.89
N LYS A 65 11.68 12.11 3.26
CA LYS A 65 12.53 13.30 3.44
C LYS A 65 11.98 14.27 4.48
N GLY A 66 10.90 13.93 5.17
CA GLY A 66 10.26 14.79 6.17
C GLY A 66 9.42 15.91 5.57
N ILE A 67 9.05 15.83 4.28
CA ILE A 67 8.12 16.74 3.65
C ILE A 67 6.71 16.21 3.91
N GLU A 68 5.88 16.97 4.62
CA GLU A 68 4.48 16.62 4.87
C GLU A 68 3.75 16.50 3.53
N ALA A 69 3.09 15.38 3.29
CA ALA A 69 2.21 15.18 2.15
C ALA A 69 0.76 15.13 2.63
N GLN A 70 -0.12 15.79 1.92
CA GLN A 70 -1.55 15.78 2.16
C GLN A 70 -2.21 15.02 1.03
N TRP A 71 -2.90 13.95 1.36
CA TRP A 71 -3.67 13.16 0.41
C TRP A 71 -5.11 13.65 0.37
N LEU A 72 -5.52 14.16 -0.78
CA LEU A 72 -6.82 14.75 -1.02
C LEU A 72 -7.74 13.67 -1.61
N LEU A 73 -8.34 12.86 -0.75
CA LEU A 73 -9.20 11.74 -1.14
C LEU A 73 -10.37 12.22 -2.01
N ASN A 74 -10.57 11.56 -3.12
CA ASN A 74 -11.56 11.85 -4.17
C ASN A 74 -11.43 13.21 -4.87
N TYR A 75 -10.52 14.09 -4.44
CA TYR A 75 -10.24 15.29 -5.19
C TYR A 75 -9.34 14.96 -6.38
N ARG A 76 -9.86 15.14 -7.60
CA ARG A 76 -9.16 14.81 -8.84
C ARG A 76 -8.45 13.44 -8.79
N GLY A 77 -9.21 12.40 -8.40
CA GLY A 77 -8.71 11.02 -8.31
C GLY A 77 -7.82 10.71 -7.11
N GLY A 78 -7.84 11.54 -6.06
CA GLY A 78 -7.02 11.34 -4.86
C GLY A 78 -5.65 11.99 -4.95
N SER A 79 -5.61 13.27 -5.30
CA SER A 79 -4.39 14.08 -5.50
C SER A 79 -3.53 14.19 -4.25
N PHE A 80 -2.24 14.43 -4.44
CA PHE A 80 -1.33 14.79 -3.35
C PHE A 80 -0.99 16.28 -3.39
N ALA A 81 -0.98 16.94 -2.23
CA ALA A 81 -0.56 18.33 -2.08
C ALA A 81 0.58 18.43 -1.06
N MET A 82 1.64 19.16 -1.41
CA MET A 82 2.83 19.31 -0.59
C MET A 82 3.36 20.74 -0.71
N ALA A 83 4.07 21.24 0.31
CA ALA A 83 4.75 22.52 0.22
C ALA A 83 5.77 22.51 -0.94
N HIS A 84 5.78 23.57 -1.74
CA HIS A 84 6.70 23.66 -2.87
C HIS A 84 8.16 23.71 -2.39
N GLN A 85 8.96 22.82 -2.94
CA GLN A 85 10.40 22.76 -2.75
C GLN A 85 11.06 22.40 -4.08
N MET A 86 12.19 23.03 -4.38
CA MET A 86 12.95 22.78 -5.63
C MET A 86 13.31 21.30 -5.79
N GLY A 87 13.64 20.61 -4.68
CA GLY A 87 13.95 19.18 -4.68
C GLY A 87 12.75 18.33 -5.08
N LEU A 88 11.57 18.61 -4.52
CA LEU A 88 10.33 17.89 -4.84
C LEU A 88 9.91 18.13 -6.29
N GLU A 89 9.99 19.35 -6.76
CA GLU A 89 9.69 19.67 -8.17
C GLU A 89 10.66 18.96 -9.14
N SER A 90 11.94 18.88 -8.77
CA SER A 90 12.93 18.14 -9.56
C SER A 90 12.61 16.64 -9.58
N GLU A 91 12.17 16.08 -8.47
CA GLU A 91 11.76 14.67 -8.37
C GLU A 91 10.55 14.36 -9.25
N CYS A 92 9.54 15.26 -9.25
CA CYS A 92 8.38 15.12 -10.15
C CYS A 92 8.82 15.08 -11.63
N ARG A 93 9.75 15.97 -12.01
CA ARG A 93 10.29 15.99 -13.38
C ARG A 93 11.10 14.75 -13.72
N LEU A 94 11.97 14.31 -12.83
CA LEU A 94 12.83 13.13 -13.04
C LEU A 94 12.00 11.86 -13.22
N ARG A 95 10.93 11.70 -12.44
CA ARG A 95 10.02 10.55 -12.55
C ARG A 95 8.97 10.72 -13.65
N GLY A 96 8.90 11.86 -14.30
CA GLY A 96 8.04 12.10 -15.46
C GLY A 96 6.55 12.21 -15.16
N ILE A 97 6.18 12.47 -13.90
CA ILE A 97 4.79 12.62 -13.48
C ILE A 97 4.20 13.99 -13.82
N SER A 98 2.88 14.08 -13.91
CA SER A 98 2.16 15.35 -14.01
C SER A 98 2.09 16.02 -12.65
N TYR A 99 2.39 17.31 -12.58
CA TYR A 99 2.24 18.13 -11.37
C TYR A 99 1.92 19.59 -11.73
N GLU A 100 1.37 20.31 -10.79
CA GLU A 100 1.02 21.72 -10.89
C GLU A 100 1.64 22.49 -9.73
N VAL A 101 2.19 23.68 -10.01
CA VAL A 101 2.57 24.61 -8.94
C VAL A 101 1.43 25.59 -8.76
N ILE A 102 0.78 25.54 -7.62
CA ILE A 102 -0.41 26.34 -7.30
C ILE A 102 -0.11 27.33 -6.18
N ALA A 103 -0.76 28.49 -6.23
CA ALA A 103 -0.68 29.49 -5.16
C ALA A 103 -1.47 29.04 -3.92
N GLU A 104 -1.12 29.55 -2.75
CA GLU A 104 -1.77 29.20 -1.49
C GLU A 104 -3.26 29.55 -1.46
N ASN A 105 -3.66 30.65 -2.14
CA ASN A 105 -5.08 31.01 -2.27
C ASN A 105 -5.88 29.99 -3.10
N THR A 106 -5.29 29.43 -4.16
CA THR A 106 -5.88 28.33 -4.95
C THR A 106 -6.03 27.09 -4.09
N TYR A 107 -5.00 26.78 -3.31
CA TYR A 107 -5.03 25.64 -2.39
C TYR A 107 -6.11 25.82 -1.29
N ALA A 108 -6.26 27.03 -0.74
CA ALA A 108 -7.33 27.33 0.22
C ALA A 108 -8.72 27.10 -0.38
N GLY A 109 -8.92 27.41 -1.67
CA GLY A 109 -10.16 27.08 -2.39
C GLY A 109 -10.42 25.57 -2.47
N ILE A 110 -9.39 24.78 -2.77
CA ILE A 110 -9.46 23.32 -2.79
C ILE A 110 -9.84 22.77 -1.41
N LEU A 111 -9.24 23.31 -0.34
CA LEU A 111 -9.58 22.88 1.03
C LEU A 111 -11.03 23.22 1.38
N ALA A 112 -11.53 24.38 0.96
CA ALA A 112 -12.92 24.75 1.20
C ALA A 112 -13.91 23.80 0.49
N GLU A 113 -13.58 23.36 -0.73
CA GLU A 113 -14.35 22.34 -1.45
C GLU A 113 -14.34 21.00 -0.72
N ILE A 114 -13.17 20.51 -0.28
CA ILE A 114 -13.01 19.24 0.43
C ILE A 114 -13.76 19.27 1.78
N GLN A 115 -13.77 20.41 2.46
CA GLN A 115 -14.43 20.57 3.75
C GLN A 115 -15.97 20.67 3.65
N ASP A 116 -16.52 20.85 2.46
CA ASP A 116 -17.97 20.87 2.28
C ASP A 116 -18.57 19.51 2.73
N PRO A 117 -19.52 19.50 3.70
CA PRO A 117 -20.14 18.26 4.18
C PRO A 117 -20.92 17.51 3.10
N ALA A 118 -21.33 18.17 2.02
CA ALA A 118 -22.10 17.57 0.94
C ALA A 118 -21.23 16.78 -0.07
N VAL A 119 -19.91 16.97 -0.06
CA VAL A 119 -19.02 16.28 -1.00
C VAL A 119 -18.32 15.09 -0.34
N ASN A 120 -18.14 14.02 -1.11
CA ASN A 120 -17.43 12.82 -0.69
C ASN A 120 -15.92 13.00 -0.89
N MET A 121 -15.32 13.92 -0.15
CA MET A 121 -13.88 14.20 -0.18
C MET A 121 -13.35 14.35 1.25
N GLU A 122 -12.10 13.97 1.49
CA GLU A 122 -11.45 14.14 2.80
C GLU A 122 -9.96 14.45 2.60
N LEU A 123 -9.36 15.13 3.58
CA LEU A 123 -7.94 15.40 3.62
C LEU A 123 -7.27 14.49 4.66
N VAL A 124 -6.32 13.68 4.22
CA VAL A 124 -5.51 12.84 5.09
C VAL A 124 -4.06 13.31 5.07
N LYS A 125 -3.50 13.57 6.24
CA LYS A 125 -2.07 13.88 6.38
C LYS A 125 -1.28 12.58 6.38
N LEU A 126 -0.28 12.53 5.53
CA LEU A 126 0.67 11.43 5.47
C LEU A 126 1.96 11.86 6.19
N GLU A 127 2.17 11.34 7.38
CA GLU A 127 3.22 11.82 8.28
C GLU A 127 4.45 10.92 8.31
N LYS A 128 4.29 9.63 7.96
CA LYS A 128 5.35 8.63 8.08
C LYS A 128 5.40 7.76 6.83
N ALA A 129 6.58 7.65 6.22
CA ALA A 129 6.85 6.66 5.19
C ALA A 129 6.92 5.26 5.85
N PRO A 130 6.03 4.31 5.49
CA PRO A 130 6.05 3.00 6.11
C PRO A 130 7.28 2.19 5.70
N ARG A 131 7.80 1.37 6.60
CA ARG A 131 8.74 0.30 6.30
C ARG A 131 7.93 -0.91 5.86
N ILE A 132 8.14 -1.34 4.62
CA ILE A 132 7.34 -2.36 3.95
C ILE A 132 8.11 -3.66 3.89
N ALA A 133 7.48 -4.74 4.35
CA ALA A 133 7.91 -6.10 4.12
C ALA A 133 6.96 -6.79 3.13
N VAL A 134 7.52 -7.54 2.19
CA VAL A 134 6.77 -8.42 1.29
C VAL A 134 7.16 -9.86 1.62
N TYR A 135 6.17 -10.66 1.98
CA TYR A 135 6.38 -12.08 2.28
C TYR A 135 6.44 -12.86 0.96
N THR A 136 7.62 -13.34 0.63
CA THR A 136 7.87 -14.06 -0.63
C THR A 136 9.09 -14.96 -0.52
N PRO A 137 9.07 -16.16 -1.12
CA PRO A 137 10.25 -17.03 -1.17
C PRO A 137 11.44 -16.32 -1.83
N PRO A 138 12.65 -16.52 -1.32
CA PRO A 138 13.85 -15.86 -1.85
C PRO A 138 14.18 -16.26 -3.29
N THR A 139 13.68 -17.42 -3.74
CA THR A 139 13.93 -18.00 -5.06
C THR A 139 12.92 -17.56 -6.12
N LYS A 140 11.80 -16.92 -5.72
CA LYS A 140 10.80 -16.46 -6.69
C LYS A 140 11.30 -15.29 -7.53
N GLN A 141 10.98 -15.36 -8.80
CA GLN A 141 11.30 -14.31 -9.76
C GLN A 141 10.40 -13.09 -9.54
N PRO A 142 10.88 -11.87 -9.82
CA PRO A 142 10.07 -10.65 -9.62
C PRO A 142 8.72 -10.63 -10.34
N TRP A 143 8.60 -11.32 -11.48
CA TRP A 143 7.35 -11.34 -12.25
C TRP A 143 6.23 -12.21 -11.67
N ASP A 144 6.53 -13.03 -10.65
CA ASP A 144 5.52 -13.82 -9.94
C ASP A 144 4.75 -12.99 -8.92
N ASP A 145 5.20 -11.76 -8.66
CA ASP A 145 4.60 -10.87 -7.67
C ASP A 145 4.40 -9.47 -8.24
N ALA A 146 3.16 -9.18 -8.63
CA ALA A 146 2.78 -7.89 -9.18
C ALA A 146 3.02 -6.73 -8.20
N VAL A 147 2.96 -6.99 -6.87
CA VAL A 147 3.16 -5.96 -5.85
C VAL A 147 4.63 -5.57 -5.77
N THR A 148 5.57 -6.55 -5.77
CA THR A 148 7.00 -6.23 -5.80
C THR A 148 7.38 -5.49 -7.08
N MET A 149 6.75 -5.84 -8.21
CA MET A 149 6.93 -5.10 -9.47
C MET A 149 6.42 -3.67 -9.36
N ALA A 150 5.23 -3.46 -8.81
CA ALA A 150 4.65 -2.12 -8.64
C ALA A 150 5.48 -1.25 -7.69
N LEU A 151 5.92 -1.79 -6.54
CA LEU A 151 6.78 -1.09 -5.59
C LEU A 151 8.14 -0.73 -6.22
N THR A 152 8.74 -1.67 -6.94
CA THR A 152 10.01 -1.44 -7.66
C THR A 152 9.85 -0.37 -8.73
N TYR A 153 8.78 -0.42 -9.53
CA TYR A 153 8.49 0.58 -10.56
C TYR A 153 8.24 1.96 -9.98
N ALA A 154 7.49 2.03 -8.88
CA ALA A 154 7.23 3.27 -8.15
C ALA A 154 8.45 3.79 -7.39
N GLU A 155 9.54 3.02 -7.31
CA GLU A 155 10.75 3.31 -6.52
C GLU A 155 10.42 3.47 -5.02
N ILE A 156 9.50 2.65 -4.52
CA ILE A 156 9.16 2.54 -3.10
C ILE A 156 9.98 1.37 -2.53
N PRO A 157 10.86 1.61 -1.54
CA PRO A 157 11.69 0.56 -0.96
C PRO A 157 10.85 -0.44 -0.16
N TYR A 158 11.21 -1.70 -0.27
CA TYR A 158 10.64 -2.80 0.51
C TYR A 158 11.71 -3.87 0.76
N ASP A 159 11.51 -4.65 1.81
CA ASP A 159 12.34 -5.80 2.11
C ASP A 159 11.55 -7.09 1.84
N LYS A 160 12.24 -8.12 1.34
CA LYS A 160 11.67 -9.47 1.24
C LYS A 160 11.87 -10.18 2.57
N VAL A 161 10.81 -10.76 3.08
CA VAL A 161 10.82 -11.63 4.26
C VAL A 161 10.14 -12.95 3.92
N TYR A 162 10.57 -14.02 4.58
CA TYR A 162 9.94 -15.34 4.42
C TYR A 162 9.92 -16.07 5.76
N ASP A 163 9.62 -17.38 5.77
CA ASP A 163 9.50 -18.18 6.98
C ASP A 163 10.64 -17.94 8.00
N PRO A 164 11.93 -17.97 7.60
CA PRO A 164 13.00 -17.74 8.55
C PRO A 164 12.96 -16.37 9.21
N GLU A 165 12.76 -15.30 8.43
CA GLU A 165 12.74 -13.93 8.93
C GLU A 165 11.56 -13.70 9.88
N VAL A 166 10.39 -14.27 9.56
CA VAL A 166 9.19 -14.18 10.41
C VAL A 166 9.42 -14.88 11.74
N LEU A 167 9.96 -16.10 11.71
CA LEU A 167 10.25 -16.88 12.93
C LEU A 167 11.39 -16.29 13.76
N ASP A 168 12.34 -15.60 13.13
CA ASP A 168 13.41 -14.87 13.82
C ASP A 168 12.91 -13.55 14.46
N GLY A 169 11.61 -13.25 14.36
CA GLY A 169 11.00 -12.08 15.01
C GLY A 169 11.35 -10.75 14.33
N LYS A 170 11.59 -10.72 13.01
CA LYS A 170 11.93 -9.49 12.29
C LYS A 170 10.72 -8.62 11.97
N LEU A 171 9.47 -9.13 12.03
CA LEU A 171 8.26 -8.39 11.66
C LEU A 171 8.09 -7.05 12.40
N PRO A 172 8.41 -6.91 13.71
CA PRO A 172 8.31 -5.62 14.40
C PRO A 172 9.21 -4.51 13.84
N MET A 173 10.15 -4.84 12.95
CA MET A 173 10.96 -3.84 12.24
C MET A 173 10.18 -3.11 11.14
N TYR A 174 9.02 -3.61 10.76
CA TYR A 174 8.18 -3.13 9.66
C TYR A 174 6.89 -2.53 10.19
N ASP A 175 6.29 -1.66 9.37
CA ASP A 175 5.00 -1.05 9.62
C ASP A 175 3.89 -1.75 8.82
N TRP A 176 4.24 -2.32 7.66
CA TRP A 176 3.35 -3.01 6.74
C TRP A 176 3.95 -4.33 6.28
N LEU A 177 3.17 -5.40 6.37
CA LEU A 177 3.44 -6.72 5.79
C LEU A 177 2.45 -6.98 4.65
N HIS A 178 2.98 -7.31 3.47
CA HIS A 178 2.20 -7.75 2.32
C HIS A 178 2.33 -9.26 2.11
N LEU A 179 1.18 -9.95 1.96
CA LEU A 179 1.04 -11.35 1.55
C LEU A 179 0.35 -11.38 0.19
N HIS A 180 0.81 -12.22 -0.73
CA HIS A 180 0.22 -12.29 -2.08
C HIS A 180 -0.49 -13.63 -2.33
N HIS A 181 0.22 -14.68 -2.68
CA HIS A 181 -0.36 -15.98 -3.06
C HIS A 181 0.30 -17.15 -2.33
N GLU A 182 0.98 -16.89 -1.24
CA GLU A 182 1.64 -17.94 -0.47
C GLU A 182 0.64 -18.80 0.29
N ASP A 183 0.96 -20.10 0.38
CA ASP A 183 0.19 -21.07 1.15
C ASP A 183 0.70 -21.13 2.60
N PHE A 184 -0.20 -20.87 3.53
CA PHE A 184 0.06 -21.00 4.97
C PHE A 184 -0.42 -22.33 5.57
N THR A 185 -1.00 -23.22 4.76
CA THR A 185 -1.53 -24.51 5.22
C THR A 185 -0.51 -25.63 5.18
N GLY A 186 0.55 -25.49 4.37
CA GLY A 186 1.53 -26.54 4.11
C GLY A 186 1.13 -27.52 3.00
N GLN A 187 0.11 -27.20 2.22
CA GLN A 187 -0.35 -28.03 1.09
C GLN A 187 0.27 -27.59 -0.25
N PHE A 188 1.29 -26.74 -0.22
CA PHE A 188 2.04 -26.26 -1.39
C PHE A 188 1.13 -25.69 -2.50
N GLY A 189 0.19 -24.85 -2.12
CA GLY A 189 -0.77 -24.23 -3.04
C GLY A 189 -1.74 -25.21 -3.69
N ARG A 190 -1.81 -26.45 -3.20
CA ARG A 190 -2.56 -27.58 -3.78
C ARG A 190 -2.18 -27.89 -5.22
N PHE A 191 -0.95 -27.59 -5.58
CA PHE A 191 -0.41 -27.79 -6.95
C PHE A 191 0.09 -29.22 -7.22
N TYR A 192 0.04 -30.13 -6.24
CA TYR A 192 0.61 -31.46 -6.33
C TYR A 192 0.21 -32.20 -7.62
N PHE A 193 -1.08 -32.30 -7.92
CA PHE A 193 -1.55 -33.07 -9.07
C PHE A 193 -1.14 -32.46 -10.42
N ALA A 194 -1.12 -31.17 -10.53
CA ALA A 194 -0.74 -30.48 -11.75
C ALA A 194 0.78 -30.44 -11.95
N TYR A 195 1.56 -30.30 -10.85
CA TYR A 195 2.97 -29.92 -10.95
C TYR A 195 3.95 -30.79 -10.16
N ARG A 196 3.53 -31.92 -9.57
CA ARG A 196 4.45 -32.80 -8.78
C ARG A 196 5.71 -33.22 -9.51
N ASN A 197 5.70 -33.29 -10.84
CA ASN A 197 6.84 -33.62 -11.69
C ASN A 197 7.62 -32.39 -12.19
N ALA A 198 7.15 -31.17 -11.91
CA ALA A 198 7.83 -29.97 -12.33
C ALA A 198 9.02 -29.69 -11.41
N ALA A 199 10.15 -29.36 -12.01
CA ALA A 199 11.40 -29.12 -11.25
C ALA A 199 11.27 -27.98 -10.23
N TRP A 200 10.54 -26.91 -10.57
CA TRP A 200 10.30 -25.79 -9.67
C TRP A 200 9.49 -26.22 -8.43
N TYR A 201 8.44 -27.04 -8.62
CA TYR A 201 7.60 -27.52 -7.51
C TYR A 201 8.40 -28.42 -6.55
N GLN A 202 9.18 -29.38 -7.11
CA GLN A 202 10.05 -30.26 -6.31
C GLN A 202 11.10 -29.46 -5.53
N ALA A 203 11.66 -28.42 -6.14
CA ALA A 203 12.62 -27.55 -5.46
C ALA A 203 11.97 -26.74 -4.33
N GLU A 204 10.75 -26.24 -4.52
CA GLU A 204 9.99 -25.51 -3.51
C GLU A 204 9.62 -26.41 -2.32
N VAL A 205 9.11 -27.62 -2.57
CA VAL A 205 8.83 -28.63 -1.53
C VAL A 205 10.10 -28.95 -0.73
N ALA A 206 11.19 -29.29 -1.42
CA ALA A 206 12.45 -29.64 -0.76
C ALA A 206 13.03 -28.48 0.06
N GLU A 207 12.86 -27.23 -0.38
CA GLU A 207 13.30 -26.04 0.38
C GLU A 207 12.44 -25.84 1.63
N ALA A 208 11.12 -25.96 1.50
CA ALA A 208 10.19 -25.83 2.63
C ALA A 208 10.45 -26.92 3.70
N GLU A 209 10.64 -28.16 3.28
CA GLU A 209 11.00 -29.27 4.18
C GLU A 209 12.33 -29.02 4.90
N ARG A 210 13.38 -28.59 4.18
CA ARG A 210 14.66 -28.24 4.79
C ARG A 210 14.52 -27.12 5.80
N THR A 211 13.73 -26.09 5.47
CA THR A 211 13.46 -24.98 6.36
C THR A 211 12.74 -25.45 7.62
N ALA A 212 11.70 -26.27 7.48
CA ALA A 212 10.98 -26.85 8.61
C ALA A 212 11.93 -27.62 9.55
N LEU A 213 12.69 -28.57 8.99
CA LEU A 213 13.64 -29.36 9.78
C LEU A 213 14.70 -28.51 10.47
N SER A 214 15.26 -27.50 9.78
CA SER A 214 16.27 -26.61 10.36
C SER A 214 15.74 -25.75 11.52
N ARG A 215 14.43 -25.55 11.56
CA ARG A 215 13.72 -24.80 12.62
C ARG A 215 13.10 -25.72 13.69
N GLY A 216 13.34 -27.02 13.61
CA GLY A 216 12.87 -28.01 14.60
C GLY A 216 11.44 -28.49 14.40
N PHE A 217 10.84 -28.21 13.25
CA PHE A 217 9.53 -28.73 12.87
C PHE A 217 9.68 -30.04 12.09
N THR A 218 8.76 -30.98 12.31
CA THR A 218 8.75 -32.28 11.59
C THR A 218 7.96 -32.20 10.28
N LYS A 219 7.07 -31.22 10.13
CA LYS A 219 6.22 -31.00 8.97
C LYS A 219 6.22 -29.54 8.54
N VAL A 220 6.03 -29.29 7.24
CA VAL A 220 5.89 -27.94 6.70
C VAL A 220 4.63 -27.25 7.23
N SER A 221 3.53 -27.99 7.42
CA SER A 221 2.29 -27.47 8.01
C SER A 221 2.50 -26.89 9.42
N GLN A 222 3.35 -27.51 10.24
CA GLN A 222 3.72 -26.99 11.56
C GLN A 222 4.55 -25.72 11.49
N LEU A 223 5.51 -25.66 10.55
CA LEU A 223 6.28 -24.43 10.26
C LEU A 223 5.34 -23.30 9.86
N LYS A 224 4.44 -23.55 8.88
CA LYS A 224 3.51 -22.54 8.38
C LYS A 224 2.52 -22.08 9.45
N SER A 225 2.02 -22.97 10.27
CA SER A 225 1.19 -22.61 11.43
C SER A 225 1.92 -21.68 12.40
N ALA A 226 3.20 -21.95 12.69
CA ALA A 226 4.01 -21.08 13.54
C ALA A 226 4.24 -19.70 12.88
N VAL A 227 4.48 -19.66 11.58
CA VAL A 227 4.62 -18.42 10.80
C VAL A 227 3.32 -17.61 10.85
N ALA A 228 2.16 -18.25 10.60
CA ALA A 228 0.86 -17.59 10.65
C ALA A 228 0.59 -16.97 12.04
N GLN A 229 0.94 -17.66 13.10
CA GLN A 229 0.81 -17.15 14.48
C GLN A 229 1.71 -15.92 14.70
N ARG A 230 2.96 -15.91 14.20
CA ARG A 230 3.84 -14.75 14.29
C ARG A 230 3.32 -13.54 13.54
N ILE A 231 2.73 -13.77 12.36
CA ILE A 231 2.07 -12.70 11.60
C ILE A 231 0.86 -12.16 12.38
N ARG A 232 0.06 -13.03 13.00
CA ARG A 232 -1.05 -12.61 13.86
C ARG A 232 -0.58 -11.77 15.05
N GLU A 233 0.52 -12.15 15.70
CA GLU A 233 1.12 -11.37 16.78
C GLU A 233 1.57 -9.98 16.30
N PHE A 234 2.12 -9.89 15.09
CA PHE A 234 2.49 -8.61 14.46
C PHE A 234 1.27 -7.72 14.24
N VAL A 235 0.17 -8.26 13.71
CA VAL A 235 -1.09 -7.52 13.53
C VAL A 235 -1.67 -7.07 14.87
N ALA A 236 -1.72 -7.97 15.86
CA ALA A 236 -2.18 -7.64 17.21
C ALA A 236 -1.30 -6.57 17.90
N GLY A 237 -0.03 -6.49 17.53
CA GLY A 237 0.89 -5.45 17.97
C GLY A 237 0.76 -4.11 17.24
N GLY A 238 -0.20 -3.97 16.30
CA GLY A 238 -0.46 -2.75 15.54
C GLY A 238 0.22 -2.70 14.17
N GLY A 239 0.78 -3.81 13.68
CA GLY A 239 1.29 -3.92 12.32
C GLY A 239 0.15 -3.94 11.30
N PHE A 240 0.36 -3.30 10.15
CA PHE A 240 -0.60 -3.34 9.05
C PHE A 240 -0.37 -4.57 8.17
N LEU A 241 -1.43 -5.36 7.93
CA LEU A 241 -1.41 -6.54 7.06
C LEU A 241 -2.27 -6.29 5.83
N PHE A 242 -1.71 -6.55 4.66
CA PHE A 242 -2.45 -6.59 3.41
C PHE A 242 -2.24 -7.94 2.73
N ALA A 243 -3.30 -8.73 2.60
CA ALA A 243 -3.28 -10.05 1.98
C ALA A 243 -4.10 -10.05 0.69
N MET A 244 -3.59 -10.73 -0.32
CA MET A 244 -4.23 -10.89 -1.62
C MET A 244 -4.28 -12.37 -2.02
N CYS A 245 -5.13 -12.68 -3.01
CA CYS A 245 -5.21 -14.00 -3.62
C CYS A 245 -5.33 -15.13 -2.58
N SER A 246 -4.71 -16.28 -2.82
CA SER A 246 -4.76 -17.45 -1.91
C SER A 246 -4.08 -17.23 -0.55
N ALA A 247 -3.27 -16.18 -0.38
CA ALA A 247 -2.78 -15.87 0.95
C ALA A 247 -3.90 -15.39 1.88
N THR A 248 -5.00 -14.86 1.34
CA THR A 248 -6.12 -14.34 2.14
C THR A 248 -6.86 -15.46 2.87
N ASP A 249 -7.22 -16.52 2.18
CA ASP A 249 -7.94 -17.68 2.76
C ASP A 249 -7.00 -18.67 3.44
N SER A 250 -5.88 -19.04 2.81
CA SER A 250 -4.93 -20.01 3.37
C SER A 250 -4.35 -19.55 4.73
N TYR A 251 -4.20 -18.23 4.92
CA TYR A 251 -3.75 -17.68 6.18
C TYR A 251 -4.77 -17.90 7.31
N ASP A 252 -6.03 -17.57 7.08
CA ASP A 252 -7.10 -17.79 8.07
C ASP A 252 -7.36 -19.29 8.31
N ILE A 253 -7.24 -20.13 7.27
CA ILE A 253 -7.29 -21.59 7.42
C ILE A 253 -6.16 -22.07 8.33
N ALA A 254 -4.93 -21.60 8.15
CA ALA A 254 -3.81 -21.95 9.01
C ALA A 254 -4.03 -21.53 10.47
N LEU A 255 -4.63 -20.36 10.69
CA LEU A 255 -4.96 -19.88 12.04
C LEU A 255 -6.07 -20.73 12.69
N SER A 256 -7.12 -21.10 11.95
CA SER A 256 -8.20 -21.93 12.49
C SER A 256 -7.76 -23.37 12.80
N ALA A 257 -6.71 -23.83 12.10
CA ALA A 257 -6.18 -25.20 12.20
C ALA A 257 -4.98 -25.33 13.17
N ILE A 258 -4.75 -24.37 14.06
CA ILE A 258 -3.66 -24.45 15.03
C ILE A 258 -3.75 -25.74 15.85
N GLY A 259 -2.70 -26.57 15.80
CA GLY A 259 -2.63 -27.88 16.48
C GLY A 259 -3.43 -28.99 15.81
N LEU A 260 -3.99 -28.75 14.63
CA LEU A 260 -4.65 -29.76 13.81
C LEU A 260 -3.80 -30.11 12.59
N ASP A 261 -3.87 -31.35 12.16
CA ASP A 261 -3.33 -31.78 10.89
C ASP A 261 -4.45 -31.77 9.85
N ILE A 262 -4.33 -30.87 8.86
CA ILE A 262 -5.28 -30.71 7.75
C ILE A 262 -4.67 -31.12 6.41
N CYS A 263 -3.42 -31.60 6.41
CA CYS A 263 -2.72 -32.01 5.21
C CYS A 263 -2.98 -33.47 4.87
N GLU A 264 -3.28 -33.74 3.60
CA GLU A 264 -3.37 -35.12 3.11
C GLU A 264 -1.98 -35.69 2.81
N SER A 265 -1.86 -37.01 2.83
CA SER A 265 -0.59 -37.77 2.79
C SER A 265 0.29 -37.47 1.57
N MET A 266 -0.25 -36.94 0.48
CA MET A 266 0.57 -36.51 -0.66
C MET A 266 1.39 -35.23 -0.38
N TYR A 267 1.05 -34.49 0.66
CA TYR A 267 1.75 -33.26 1.03
C TYR A 267 2.81 -33.45 2.11
N ASP A 268 2.56 -34.35 3.09
CA ASP A 268 3.44 -34.50 4.25
C ASP A 268 3.68 -35.95 4.73
N GLY A 269 3.12 -36.92 4.00
CA GLY A 269 3.41 -38.35 4.19
C GLY A 269 2.45 -39.14 5.07
N ASP A 270 1.55 -38.49 5.80
CA ASP A 270 0.49 -39.14 6.60
C ASP A 270 -0.90 -38.51 6.36
N PRO A 271 -1.99 -39.20 6.60
CA PRO A 271 -3.33 -38.68 6.32
C PRO A 271 -3.69 -37.55 7.28
N ALA A 272 -4.53 -36.63 6.80
CA ALA A 272 -5.10 -35.58 7.63
C ALA A 272 -5.75 -36.16 8.90
N GLY A 273 -5.69 -35.42 9.97
CA GLY A 273 -6.24 -35.78 11.26
C GLY A 273 -7.75 -36.06 11.19
N PRO A 274 -8.25 -37.10 11.89
CA PRO A 274 -9.66 -37.44 11.86
C PRO A 274 -10.52 -36.25 12.30
N SER A 275 -11.53 -35.92 11.50
CA SER A 275 -12.47 -34.84 11.78
C SER A 275 -11.82 -33.44 11.91
N ALA A 276 -10.69 -33.22 11.27
CA ALA A 276 -9.99 -31.93 11.35
C ALA A 276 -10.91 -30.74 10.99
N SER A 277 -11.68 -30.87 9.89
CA SER A 277 -12.63 -29.83 9.47
C SER A 277 -13.69 -29.44 10.51
N SER A 278 -14.12 -30.39 11.37
CA SER A 278 -15.11 -30.12 12.43
C SER A 278 -14.51 -29.55 13.71
N ARG A 279 -13.19 -29.39 13.77
CA ARG A 279 -12.43 -28.94 14.95
C ARG A 279 -11.76 -27.60 14.75
N LEU A 280 -11.98 -26.93 13.60
CA LEU A 280 -11.44 -25.62 13.31
C LEU A 280 -11.91 -24.59 14.36
N ASP A 281 -10.98 -23.76 14.82
CA ASP A 281 -11.30 -22.66 15.75
C ASP A 281 -11.35 -21.32 15.00
N TYR A 282 -12.52 -20.95 14.53
CA TYR A 282 -12.73 -19.69 13.79
C TYR A 282 -12.48 -18.43 14.61
N ASN A 283 -12.37 -18.51 15.95
CA ASN A 283 -11.99 -17.37 16.77
C ASN A 283 -10.54 -16.96 16.56
N GLN A 284 -9.72 -17.83 15.99
CA GLN A 284 -8.34 -17.53 15.64
C GLN A 284 -8.21 -16.76 14.31
N CYS A 285 -9.21 -16.88 13.44
CA CYS A 285 -9.23 -16.20 12.13
C CYS A 285 -9.35 -14.69 12.25
N LEU A 286 -8.81 -13.96 11.27
CA LEU A 286 -8.95 -12.52 11.17
C LEU A 286 -10.22 -12.12 10.40
N ALA A 287 -10.51 -12.76 9.26
CA ALA A 287 -11.53 -12.33 8.32
C ALA A 287 -12.70 -13.33 8.15
N PHE A 288 -12.43 -14.64 8.19
CA PHE A 288 -13.43 -15.65 7.83
C PHE A 288 -13.90 -16.49 9.02
N LYS A 289 -15.08 -17.09 8.87
CA LYS A 289 -15.69 -18.01 9.85
C LYS A 289 -16.57 -19.03 9.15
N ASP A 290 -16.88 -20.12 9.85
CA ASP A 290 -17.88 -21.13 9.46
C ASP A 290 -17.61 -21.80 8.10
N PHE A 291 -16.39 -21.70 7.57
CA PHE A 291 -16.01 -22.34 6.32
C PHE A 291 -15.72 -23.84 6.48
N THR A 292 -15.82 -24.55 5.37
CA THR A 292 -15.56 -25.99 5.30
C THR A 292 -14.34 -26.25 4.41
N LEU A 293 -13.37 -27.03 4.92
CA LEU A 293 -12.20 -27.43 4.13
C LEU A 293 -12.64 -28.36 2.98
N THR A 294 -12.03 -28.15 1.82
CA THR A 294 -12.22 -28.99 0.64
C THR A 294 -11.51 -30.34 0.86
N PRO A 295 -12.27 -31.47 0.98
CA PRO A 295 -11.68 -32.77 1.30
C PRO A 295 -10.96 -33.41 0.11
N ASN A 296 -11.29 -33.00 -1.12
CA ASN A 296 -10.71 -33.57 -2.33
C ASN A 296 -9.38 -32.85 -2.68
N PRO A 297 -8.24 -33.51 -2.55
CA PRO A 297 -6.94 -32.90 -2.82
C PRO A 297 -6.70 -32.61 -4.32
N LEU A 298 -7.57 -33.06 -5.22
CA LEU A 298 -7.53 -32.73 -6.65
C LEU A 298 -8.10 -31.34 -6.96
N GLU A 299 -8.87 -30.78 -6.04
CA GLU A 299 -9.41 -29.43 -6.16
C GLU A 299 -8.35 -28.41 -5.76
N TYR A 300 -8.33 -27.28 -6.46
CA TYR A 300 -7.36 -26.22 -6.22
C TYR A 300 -7.68 -25.41 -4.95
N GLU A 301 -8.97 -25.18 -4.70
CA GLU A 301 -9.42 -24.38 -3.57
C GLU A 301 -9.23 -25.14 -2.25
N PHE A 302 -8.74 -24.42 -1.22
CA PHE A 302 -8.51 -24.98 0.12
C PHE A 302 -9.82 -25.24 0.88
N SER A 303 -10.84 -24.42 0.59
CA SER A 303 -12.12 -24.42 1.29
C SER A 303 -13.20 -23.77 0.41
N ASP A 304 -14.41 -23.66 0.94
CA ASP A 304 -15.53 -22.92 0.33
C ASP A 304 -15.45 -21.40 0.52
N ILE A 305 -14.34 -20.87 1.05
CA ILE A 305 -14.04 -19.43 1.07
C ILE A 305 -13.81 -18.92 -0.35
N ASP A 306 -12.95 -19.60 -1.12
CA ASP A 306 -12.66 -19.24 -2.51
C ASP A 306 -13.74 -19.81 -3.42
N VAL A 307 -14.51 -18.94 -4.04
CA VAL A 307 -15.59 -19.26 -4.97
C VAL A 307 -15.27 -18.88 -6.41
N THR A 308 -14.01 -18.69 -6.74
CA THR A 308 -13.55 -18.27 -8.07
C THR A 308 -14.07 -19.18 -9.18
N ASN A 309 -14.00 -20.50 -8.99
CA ASN A 309 -14.47 -21.47 -9.97
C ASN A 309 -16.00 -21.50 -10.14
N THR A 310 -16.74 -21.07 -9.14
CA THR A 310 -18.22 -21.04 -9.20
C THR A 310 -18.76 -19.84 -9.93
N ARG A 311 -17.95 -18.80 -10.16
CA ARG A 311 -18.31 -17.62 -10.95
C ARG A 311 -18.48 -17.90 -12.44
N GLY A 312 -18.05 -19.04 -12.91
CA GLY A 312 -17.88 -19.36 -14.32
C GLY A 312 -16.57 -18.76 -14.88
N LEU A 313 -15.99 -19.47 -15.81
CA LEU A 313 -14.80 -19.00 -16.52
C LEU A 313 -15.20 -17.82 -17.41
N LEU A 314 -14.81 -16.61 -17.03
CA LEU A 314 -14.92 -15.45 -17.87
C LEU A 314 -13.80 -15.49 -18.91
N THR A 315 -14.12 -15.18 -20.15
CA THR A 315 -13.10 -15.00 -21.17
C THR A 315 -12.33 -13.71 -20.87
N GLU A 316 -11.11 -13.61 -21.38
CA GLU A 316 -10.29 -12.40 -21.22
C GLU A 316 -11.01 -11.11 -21.65
N ASN A 317 -11.99 -11.20 -22.52
CA ASN A 317 -12.78 -10.06 -23.00
C ASN A 317 -14.02 -9.75 -22.15
N GLU A 318 -14.33 -10.59 -21.17
CA GLU A 318 -15.51 -10.46 -20.28
C GLU A 318 -15.11 -10.21 -18.82
N ASP A 319 -13.82 -10.37 -18.47
CA ASP A 319 -13.33 -10.20 -17.11
C ASP A 319 -13.00 -8.73 -16.82
N PHE A 320 -14.04 -7.95 -16.56
CA PHE A 320 -13.94 -6.54 -16.19
C PHE A 320 -14.63 -6.28 -14.85
N PHE A 321 -14.06 -5.36 -14.08
CA PHE A 321 -14.60 -4.90 -12.82
C PHE A 321 -14.95 -3.42 -12.93
N ALA A 322 -16.18 -3.08 -12.53
CA ALA A 322 -16.56 -1.70 -12.26
C ALA A 322 -16.21 -1.42 -10.78
N LEU A 323 -15.39 -0.42 -10.55
CA LEU A 323 -15.02 0.01 -9.21
C LEU A 323 -15.99 1.09 -8.75
N PHE A 324 -16.47 0.97 -7.51
CA PHE A 324 -17.28 2.00 -6.89
C PHE A 324 -16.39 3.14 -6.39
N ASP A 325 -16.95 4.34 -6.30
CA ASP A 325 -16.26 5.44 -5.66
C ASP A 325 -16.03 5.10 -4.18
N PHE A 326 -14.81 5.32 -3.73
CA PHE A 326 -14.43 5.15 -2.35
C PHE A 326 -15.15 6.20 -1.48
N SER A 327 -15.67 5.78 -0.31
CA SER A 327 -16.26 6.70 0.65
C SER A 327 -15.17 7.33 1.51
N ALA A 328 -14.85 8.60 1.26
CA ALA A 328 -13.80 9.31 1.99
C ALA A 328 -14.25 9.82 3.37
N LYS A 329 -15.55 10.07 3.57
CA LYS A 329 -16.09 10.70 4.78
C LYS A 329 -17.00 9.82 5.62
N TRP A 330 -17.69 8.89 4.98
CA TRP A 330 -18.87 8.26 5.59
C TRP A 330 -18.69 6.79 5.91
N ASP A 331 -17.49 6.24 5.72
CA ASP A 331 -17.20 4.90 6.17
C ASP A 331 -17.17 4.86 7.69
N VAL A 332 -17.94 3.93 8.26
CA VAL A 332 -18.08 3.76 9.71
C VAL A 332 -16.77 3.28 10.33
N VAL A 333 -15.98 2.52 9.58
CA VAL A 333 -14.68 2.00 10.00
C VAL A 333 -13.64 2.34 8.94
N PRO A 334 -12.83 3.39 9.14
CA PRO A 334 -11.78 3.75 8.20
C PRO A 334 -10.60 2.76 8.32
N THR A 335 -10.76 1.57 7.76
CA THR A 335 -9.77 0.49 7.88
C THR A 335 -8.66 0.60 6.85
N MET A 336 -9.01 0.93 5.61
CA MET A 336 -8.04 1.11 4.54
C MET A 336 -8.51 2.21 3.60
N LEU A 337 -7.72 3.30 3.55
CA LEU A 337 -7.96 4.37 2.60
C LEU A 337 -7.39 3.98 1.24
N CYS A 338 -8.21 4.01 0.20
CA CYS A 338 -7.80 3.72 -1.17
C CYS A 338 -8.47 4.65 -2.16
N GLN A 339 -7.93 4.70 -3.37
CA GLN A 339 -8.46 5.53 -4.45
C GLN A 339 -8.55 4.75 -5.74
N ASN A 340 -9.63 4.95 -6.46
CA ASN A 340 -9.81 4.44 -7.82
C ASN A 340 -9.31 5.48 -8.82
N HIS A 341 -8.33 5.10 -9.66
CA HIS A 341 -7.85 5.97 -10.73
C HIS A 341 -8.54 5.67 -12.06
N GLN A 342 -9.27 4.54 -12.13
CA GLN A 342 -10.10 4.15 -13.27
C GLN A 342 -11.39 3.52 -12.76
N GLN A 343 -12.50 3.81 -13.42
CA GLN A 343 -13.80 3.25 -13.03
C GLN A 343 -13.98 1.78 -13.46
N VAL A 344 -13.31 1.37 -14.52
CA VAL A 344 -13.38 0.01 -15.03
C VAL A 344 -11.96 -0.51 -15.22
N ILE A 345 -11.66 -1.64 -14.59
CA ILE A 345 -10.40 -2.34 -14.75
C ILE A 345 -10.63 -3.73 -15.34
N LYS A 346 -9.65 -4.21 -16.09
CA LYS A 346 -9.62 -5.57 -16.61
C LYS A 346 -9.03 -6.51 -15.55
N GLY A 347 -9.61 -7.70 -15.41
CA GLY A 347 -9.05 -8.74 -14.56
C GLY A 347 -7.64 -9.14 -15.00
N PHE A 348 -6.79 -9.49 -14.04
CA PHE A 348 -5.41 -9.86 -14.33
C PHE A 348 -5.34 -11.31 -14.85
N MET A 349 -5.00 -11.48 -16.12
CA MET A 349 -4.80 -12.78 -16.77
C MET A 349 -5.97 -13.79 -16.57
N GLY A 350 -7.20 -13.31 -16.40
CA GLY A 350 -8.36 -14.15 -16.09
C GLY A 350 -8.32 -14.77 -14.67
N GLN A 351 -7.41 -14.36 -13.83
CA GLN A 351 -7.22 -14.86 -12.45
C GLN A 351 -7.76 -13.84 -11.45
N THR A 352 -9.06 -13.77 -11.32
CA THR A 352 -9.66 -12.92 -10.31
C THR A 352 -10.23 -13.79 -9.20
N THR A 353 -9.63 -13.70 -8.02
CA THR A 353 -10.12 -14.40 -6.83
C THR A 353 -11.43 -13.79 -6.36
N ALA A 354 -12.39 -14.63 -6.05
CA ALA A 354 -13.67 -14.25 -5.45
C ALA A 354 -13.89 -15.00 -4.14
N PHE A 355 -14.23 -14.28 -3.10
CA PHE A 355 -14.50 -14.86 -1.78
C PHE A 355 -16.00 -14.96 -1.50
N ASN A 356 -16.38 -16.01 -0.77
CA ASN A 356 -17.75 -16.20 -0.31
C ASN A 356 -18.09 -15.17 0.77
N LYS A 357 -18.95 -14.22 0.43
CA LYS A 357 -19.32 -13.11 1.30
C LYS A 357 -19.98 -13.59 2.61
N ASP A 358 -20.71 -14.69 2.58
CA ASP A 358 -21.45 -15.22 3.75
C ASP A 358 -20.51 -15.77 4.83
N LEU A 359 -19.26 -16.08 4.47
CA LEU A 359 -18.24 -16.57 5.38
C LEU A 359 -17.36 -15.45 5.96
N ILE A 360 -17.55 -14.22 5.55
CA ILE A 360 -16.78 -13.08 6.09
C ILE A 360 -17.39 -12.68 7.44
N LYS A 361 -16.54 -12.42 8.42
CA LYS A 361 -16.98 -11.92 9.73
C LYS A 361 -17.62 -10.53 9.57
N PRO A 362 -18.80 -10.28 10.17
CA PRO A 362 -19.50 -9.00 9.98
C PRO A 362 -18.70 -7.76 10.39
N GLU A 363 -17.79 -7.92 11.35
CA GLU A 363 -16.94 -6.84 11.85
C GLU A 363 -15.81 -6.42 10.90
N VAL A 364 -15.60 -7.14 9.79
CA VAL A 364 -14.57 -6.82 8.78
C VAL A 364 -15.17 -6.40 7.42
N LEU A 365 -16.50 -6.26 7.36
CA LEU A 365 -17.23 -5.81 6.17
C LEU A 365 -17.57 -4.33 6.26
#